data_cedda1baea1e6fcbb4f41a001fe04ecd
#
_entry.id   cedda1baea1e6fcbb4f41a001fe04ecd
#
_cell.length_a   1.000
_cell.length_b   1.000
_cell.length_c   1.000
_cell.angle_alpha   90.00
_cell.angle_beta   90.00
_cell.angle_gamma   90.00
#
_symmetry.space_group_name_H-M   'P 1'
#
loop_
_entity.id
_entity.type
_entity.pdbx_description
1 polymer ?
#
loop_
_entity_poly.entity_id
_entity_poly.type
_entity_poly.pdbx_seq_one_letter_code
_entity_poly.pdbx_strand_id
1 'polypeptide(L)'
;MPAPPPMTEARYPVTTVDLLRHGDCLGGAILRGRTDSPLSGEGWQQMRRALQPHAGWTRVVASPLQRCFDFATRFAREQDIPLEKRDDFRELDFGDWDGLTPSQIAARDPLLAENVYREPEAFCPPGGESLDTARQRIVAAWEPLIEAHAGGHLLLVVHGGTIRLLLEHLLQSPHLARYMAIPMACLTRLCLYHTPEGLYPQLLFHQPEPRA
;
A
#
# COMPACT_ATOMS: atom_id res chain seq x y z
N MET A 1 -4.33 12.38 21.54
CA MET A 1 -2.98 11.92 21.08
C MET A 1 -1.92 12.74 21.79
N PRO A 2 -0.85 12.14 22.33
CA PRO A 2 0.28 12.92 22.84
C PRO A 2 0.88 13.75 21.70
N ALA A 3 1.47 14.91 22.03
CA ALA A 3 2.19 15.71 21.05
C ALA A 3 3.37 14.92 20.48
N PRO A 4 3.72 15.11 19.18
CA PRO A 4 4.86 14.43 18.60
C PRO A 4 6.14 14.75 19.41
N PRO A 5 7.04 13.77 19.57
CA PRO A 5 8.32 14.02 20.23
C PRO A 5 9.08 15.11 19.45
N PRO A 6 9.84 15.99 20.14
CA PRO A 6 10.60 17.02 19.46
C PRO A 6 11.58 16.40 18.47
N MET A 7 11.54 16.86 17.22
CA MET A 7 12.27 16.37 16.04
C MET A 7 13.82 16.46 16.16
N THR A 8 14.36 17.06 17.21
CA THR A 8 15.77 17.43 17.34
C THR A 8 16.65 16.39 18.03
N GLU A 9 16.08 15.36 18.66
CA GLU A 9 16.85 14.25 19.23
C GLU A 9 16.06 12.96 19.04
N ALA A 10 16.62 11.99 18.30
CA ALA A 10 16.05 10.65 18.19
C ALA A 10 16.17 9.93 19.58
N ARG A 11 15.26 10.28 20.50
CA ARG A 11 15.13 9.63 21.82
C ARG A 11 14.66 8.19 21.70
N TYR A 12 14.06 7.85 20.56
CA TYR A 12 13.40 6.57 20.33
C TYR A 12 13.89 5.93 19.04
N PRO A 13 14.00 4.61 18.95
CA PRO A 13 14.23 3.93 17.69
C PRO A 13 13.15 4.31 16.66
N VAL A 14 13.59 4.53 15.43
CA VAL A 14 12.70 4.94 14.34
C VAL A 14 12.74 3.88 13.26
N THR A 15 11.59 3.31 12.92
CA THR A 15 11.44 2.48 11.73
C THR A 15 10.93 3.34 10.59
N THR A 16 11.66 3.39 9.49
CA THR A 16 11.21 4.06 8.26
C THR A 16 10.49 3.05 7.37
N VAL A 17 9.34 3.42 6.85
CA VAL A 17 8.58 2.57 5.93
C VAL A 17 8.19 3.34 4.69
N ASP A 18 8.58 2.81 3.55
CA ASP A 18 8.16 3.25 2.23
C ASP A 18 7.09 2.31 1.69
N LEU A 19 5.89 2.82 1.45
CA LEU A 19 4.79 2.10 0.80
C LEU A 19 4.80 2.48 -0.68
N LEU A 20 5.13 1.54 -1.56
CA LEU A 20 5.12 1.72 -3.01
C LEU A 20 3.91 1.00 -3.60
N ARG A 21 3.01 1.76 -4.25
CA ARG A 21 1.98 1.15 -5.09
C ARG A 21 2.64 0.61 -6.36
N HIS A 22 2.19 -0.56 -6.83
CA HIS A 22 2.62 -1.07 -8.14
C HIS A 22 2.36 -0.06 -9.27
N GLY A 23 3.13 -0.15 -10.33
CA GLY A 23 2.99 0.65 -11.55
C GLY A 23 1.85 0.18 -12.45
N ASP A 24 1.77 0.74 -13.65
CA ASP A 24 0.80 0.34 -14.66
C ASP A 24 0.90 -1.15 -15.01
N CYS A 25 -0.23 -1.77 -15.34
CA CYS A 25 -0.34 -3.19 -15.62
C CYS A 25 -0.93 -3.46 -17.00
N LEU A 26 -0.56 -4.57 -17.59
CA LEU A 26 -1.20 -5.07 -18.81
C LEU A 26 -2.69 -5.39 -18.54
N GLY A 27 -3.51 -5.27 -19.58
CA GLY A 27 -4.96 -5.57 -19.51
C GLY A 27 -5.88 -4.36 -19.28
N GLY A 28 -5.36 -3.14 -19.37
CA GLY A 28 -6.19 -1.91 -19.36
C GLY A 28 -6.70 -1.49 -17.99
N ALA A 29 -7.68 -0.59 -17.95
CA ALA A 29 -8.23 0.01 -16.72
C ALA A 29 -9.34 -0.85 -16.11
N ILE A 30 -8.97 -1.93 -15.45
CA ILE A 30 -9.87 -2.84 -14.72
C ILE A 30 -9.60 -2.83 -13.22
N LEU A 31 -10.56 -3.21 -12.39
CA LEU A 31 -10.30 -3.58 -11.00
C LEU A 31 -9.45 -4.86 -10.96
N ARG A 32 -8.37 -4.82 -10.20
CA ARG A 32 -7.44 -5.94 -10.04
C ARG A 32 -7.26 -6.28 -8.57
N GLY A 33 -8.11 -7.15 -8.07
CA GLY A 33 -7.92 -7.81 -6.79
C GLY A 33 -7.07 -9.07 -6.98
N ARG A 34 -7.75 -10.17 -7.29
CA ARG A 34 -7.14 -11.48 -7.58
C ARG A 34 -6.59 -11.60 -8.99
N THR A 35 -7.12 -10.84 -9.95
CA THR A 35 -6.58 -10.81 -11.32
C THR A 35 -5.10 -10.48 -11.28
N ASP A 36 -4.27 -11.46 -11.62
CA ASP A 36 -2.82 -11.38 -11.48
C ASP A 36 -2.16 -10.90 -12.78
N SER A 37 -2.48 -9.67 -13.17
CA SER A 37 -1.87 -9.03 -14.35
C SER A 37 -0.42 -8.63 -14.06
N PRO A 38 0.53 -8.91 -14.97
CA PRO A 38 1.89 -8.41 -14.87
C PRO A 38 1.97 -6.89 -15.11
N LEU A 39 3.06 -6.28 -14.67
CA LEU A 39 3.37 -4.89 -15.01
C LEU A 39 3.53 -4.71 -16.52
N SER A 40 3.10 -3.56 -17.02
CA SER A 40 3.51 -3.09 -18.35
C SER A 40 4.97 -2.62 -18.34
N GLY A 41 5.56 -2.43 -19.53
CA GLY A 41 6.88 -1.81 -19.64
C GLY A 41 6.95 -0.42 -18.98
N GLU A 42 5.89 0.37 -19.12
CA GLU A 42 5.75 1.66 -18.46
C GLU A 42 5.64 1.51 -16.94
N GLY A 43 4.85 0.56 -16.44
CA GLY A 43 4.74 0.29 -15.00
C GLY A 43 6.08 -0.03 -14.34
N TRP A 44 6.94 -0.80 -15.02
CA TRP A 44 8.30 -1.04 -14.55
C TRP A 44 9.14 0.24 -14.44
N GLN A 45 9.04 1.13 -15.41
CA GLN A 45 9.76 2.41 -15.42
C GLN A 45 9.23 3.36 -14.35
N GLN A 46 7.90 3.44 -14.18
CA GLN A 46 7.25 4.24 -13.16
C GLN A 46 7.77 3.90 -11.76
N MET A 47 7.78 2.61 -11.42
CA MET A 47 8.28 2.17 -10.10
C MET A 47 9.77 2.46 -9.92
N ARG A 48 10.59 2.29 -10.97
CA ARG A 48 12.01 2.65 -10.92
C ARG A 48 12.22 4.14 -10.68
N ARG A 49 11.50 5.01 -11.41
CA ARG A 49 11.59 6.47 -11.23
C ARG A 49 11.17 6.89 -9.82
N ALA A 50 10.12 6.27 -9.29
CA ALA A 50 9.65 6.57 -7.93
C ALA A 50 10.70 6.25 -6.85
N LEU A 51 11.52 5.21 -7.04
CA LEU A 51 12.53 4.81 -6.07
C LEU A 51 13.91 5.46 -6.31
N GLN A 52 14.19 5.95 -7.51
CA GLN A 52 15.52 6.45 -7.92
C GLN A 52 16.12 7.50 -6.98
N PRO A 53 15.36 8.48 -6.43
CA PRO A 53 15.91 9.49 -5.52
C PRO A 53 16.09 8.98 -4.08
N HIS A 54 15.77 7.73 -3.80
CA HIS A 54 15.77 7.16 -2.46
C HIS A 54 16.71 5.98 -2.32
N ALA A 55 17.18 5.73 -1.10
CA ALA A 55 18.07 4.61 -0.77
C ALA A 55 17.98 4.27 0.72
N GLY A 56 18.75 3.28 1.14
CA GLY A 56 18.92 2.93 2.55
C GLY A 56 17.95 1.85 3.06
N TRP A 57 17.19 1.21 2.17
CA TRP A 57 16.33 0.10 2.57
C TRP A 57 17.16 -1.09 3.05
N THR A 58 16.72 -1.65 4.17
CA THR A 58 17.31 -2.85 4.78
C THR A 58 16.54 -4.12 4.42
N ARG A 59 15.32 -3.97 3.90
CA ARG A 59 14.45 -5.09 3.50
C ARG A 59 13.39 -4.64 2.50
N VAL A 60 13.04 -5.53 1.60
CA VAL A 60 11.83 -5.41 0.76
C VAL A 60 10.79 -6.40 1.26
N VAL A 61 9.55 -5.95 1.38
CA VAL A 61 8.37 -6.78 1.65
C VAL A 61 7.40 -6.61 0.49
N ALA A 62 6.83 -7.68 -0.04
CA ALA A 62 5.97 -7.58 -1.21
C ALA A 62 4.71 -8.44 -1.12
N SER A 63 3.64 -7.91 -1.68
CA SER A 63 2.46 -8.68 -2.07
C SER A 63 2.85 -9.85 -2.98
N PRO A 64 2.17 -11.00 -2.92
CA PRO A 64 2.46 -12.16 -3.77
C PRO A 64 2.09 -11.95 -5.24
N LEU A 65 1.25 -10.95 -5.56
CA LEU A 65 0.76 -10.72 -6.93
C LEU A 65 1.88 -10.21 -7.85
N GLN A 66 1.94 -10.74 -9.08
CA GLN A 66 3.04 -10.52 -10.03
C GLN A 66 3.43 -9.06 -10.16
N ARG A 67 2.46 -8.15 -10.31
CA ARG A 67 2.68 -6.70 -10.44
C ARG A 67 3.49 -6.06 -9.31
N CYS A 68 3.52 -6.70 -8.14
CA CYS A 68 4.33 -6.30 -6.99
C CYS A 68 5.57 -7.20 -6.86
N PHE A 69 5.35 -8.52 -6.90
CA PHE A 69 6.38 -9.48 -6.53
C PHE A 69 7.54 -9.56 -7.53
N ASP A 70 7.24 -9.49 -8.85
CA ASP A 70 8.28 -9.54 -9.87
C ASP A 70 9.20 -8.32 -9.80
N PHE A 71 8.61 -7.13 -9.60
CA PHE A 71 9.38 -5.90 -9.39
C PHE A 71 10.22 -5.99 -8.12
N ALA A 72 9.61 -6.36 -7.00
CA ALA A 72 10.26 -6.48 -5.71
C ALA A 72 11.44 -7.47 -5.75
N THR A 73 11.25 -8.62 -6.42
CA THR A 73 12.28 -9.65 -6.59
C THR A 73 13.50 -9.11 -7.33
N ARG A 74 13.25 -8.43 -8.45
CA ARG A 74 14.33 -7.84 -9.25
C ARG A 74 15.02 -6.72 -8.48
N PHE A 75 14.28 -5.82 -7.87
CA PHE A 75 14.81 -4.70 -7.10
C PHE A 75 15.64 -5.16 -5.91
N ALA A 76 15.13 -6.09 -5.10
CA ALA A 76 15.83 -6.63 -3.93
C ALA A 76 17.17 -7.27 -4.33
N ARG A 77 17.19 -8.02 -5.45
CA ARG A 77 18.42 -8.61 -5.99
C ARG A 77 19.41 -7.54 -6.49
N GLU A 78 18.94 -6.50 -7.16
CA GLU A 78 19.78 -5.40 -7.66
C GLU A 78 20.39 -4.57 -6.51
N GLN A 79 19.72 -4.49 -5.38
CA GLN A 79 20.16 -3.76 -4.18
C GLN A 79 20.89 -4.65 -3.15
N ASP A 80 20.95 -5.96 -3.38
CA ASP A 80 21.51 -6.96 -2.44
C ASP A 80 20.87 -6.89 -1.04
N ILE A 81 19.53 -6.78 -1.01
CA ILE A 81 18.75 -6.74 0.24
C ILE A 81 17.74 -7.88 0.32
N PRO A 82 17.40 -8.37 1.53
CA PRO A 82 16.44 -9.45 1.71
C PRO A 82 15.04 -9.08 1.19
N LEU A 83 14.35 -10.07 0.59
CA LEU A 83 12.97 -9.99 0.16
C LEU A 83 12.09 -10.94 0.99
N GLU A 84 10.96 -10.45 1.44
CA GLU A 84 9.92 -11.21 2.11
C GLU A 84 8.59 -11.12 1.34
N LYS A 85 8.03 -12.28 0.96
CA LYS A 85 6.70 -12.36 0.34
C LYS A 85 5.64 -12.53 1.42
N ARG A 86 4.59 -11.68 1.41
CA ARG A 86 3.51 -11.68 2.40
C ARG A 86 2.15 -11.68 1.75
N ASP A 87 1.43 -12.78 1.88
CA ASP A 87 0.08 -12.95 1.32
C ASP A 87 -0.92 -11.96 1.93
N ASP A 88 -0.71 -11.58 3.18
CA ASP A 88 -1.56 -10.62 3.88
C ASP A 88 -1.57 -9.22 3.27
N PHE A 89 -0.57 -8.87 2.46
CA PHE A 89 -0.49 -7.58 1.77
C PHE A 89 -0.99 -7.62 0.32
N ARG A 90 -1.72 -8.67 -0.08
CA ARG A 90 -2.41 -8.67 -1.39
C ARG A 90 -3.47 -7.59 -1.44
N GLU A 91 -3.88 -7.22 -2.67
CA GLU A 91 -4.96 -6.27 -2.89
C GLU A 91 -6.30 -6.81 -2.35
N LEU A 92 -7.26 -5.92 -2.17
CA LEU A 92 -8.62 -6.27 -1.82
C LEU A 92 -9.18 -7.29 -2.82
N ASP A 93 -9.94 -8.24 -2.29
CA ASP A 93 -10.70 -9.17 -3.10
C ASP A 93 -11.98 -8.49 -3.61
N PHE A 94 -12.00 -8.18 -4.89
CA PHE A 94 -13.15 -7.53 -5.52
C PHE A 94 -14.23 -8.52 -5.99
N GLY A 95 -14.11 -9.82 -5.68
CA GLY A 95 -15.12 -10.83 -6.01
C GLY A 95 -15.57 -10.77 -7.46
N ASP A 96 -16.88 -10.63 -7.67
CA ASP A 96 -17.50 -10.59 -9.02
C ASP A 96 -17.15 -9.32 -9.81
N TRP A 97 -16.51 -8.34 -9.20
CA TRP A 97 -16.03 -7.13 -9.88
C TRP A 97 -14.59 -7.25 -10.36
N ASP A 98 -13.89 -8.30 -9.96
CA ASP A 98 -12.50 -8.50 -10.37
C ASP A 98 -12.41 -8.68 -11.89
N GLY A 99 -11.50 -7.96 -12.53
CA GLY A 99 -11.32 -7.95 -13.97
C GLY A 99 -12.30 -7.06 -14.75
N LEU A 100 -13.27 -6.43 -14.09
CA LEU A 100 -14.20 -5.51 -14.73
C LEU A 100 -13.68 -4.08 -14.77
N THR A 101 -14.09 -3.33 -15.79
CA THR A 101 -13.89 -1.88 -15.86
C THR A 101 -14.90 -1.15 -14.95
N PRO A 102 -14.61 0.09 -14.51
CA PRO A 102 -15.57 0.90 -13.74
C PRO A 102 -16.92 1.05 -14.44
N SER A 103 -16.95 1.19 -15.76
CA SER A 103 -18.19 1.29 -16.53
C SER A 103 -18.99 -0.01 -16.55
N GLN A 104 -18.34 -1.16 -16.61
CA GLN A 104 -19.00 -2.47 -16.51
C GLN A 104 -19.59 -2.70 -15.12
N ILE A 105 -18.89 -2.27 -14.07
CA ILE A 105 -19.37 -2.34 -12.68
C ILE A 105 -20.59 -1.44 -12.53
N ALA A 106 -20.53 -0.19 -12.97
CA ALA A 106 -21.64 0.74 -12.89
C ALA A 106 -22.88 0.27 -13.68
N ALA A 107 -22.68 -0.42 -14.81
CA ALA A 107 -23.78 -1.01 -15.58
C ALA A 107 -24.39 -2.24 -14.89
N ARG A 108 -23.58 -3.04 -14.19
CA ARG A 108 -24.01 -4.27 -13.52
C ARG A 108 -24.64 -4.02 -12.15
N ASP A 109 -24.03 -3.13 -11.36
CA ASP A 109 -24.40 -2.82 -9.97
C ASP A 109 -24.44 -1.29 -9.73
N PRO A 110 -25.38 -0.55 -10.31
CA PRO A 110 -25.38 0.92 -10.28
C PRO A 110 -25.44 1.49 -8.85
N LEU A 111 -26.27 0.89 -7.99
CA LEU A 111 -26.43 1.34 -6.60
C LEU A 111 -25.17 1.07 -5.77
N LEU A 112 -24.56 -0.09 -5.95
CA LEU A 112 -23.37 -0.46 -5.21
C LEU A 112 -22.16 0.37 -5.67
N ALA A 113 -22.05 0.64 -6.98
CA ALA A 113 -21.04 1.53 -7.54
C ALA A 113 -21.15 2.97 -6.99
N GLU A 114 -22.37 3.46 -6.76
CA GLU A 114 -22.61 4.77 -6.14
C GLU A 114 -22.26 4.76 -4.64
N ASN A 115 -22.62 3.72 -3.93
CA ASN A 115 -22.40 3.58 -2.48
C ASN A 115 -20.92 3.49 -2.11
N VAL A 116 -20.05 3.02 -2.98
CA VAL A 116 -18.57 3.04 -2.76
C VAL A 116 -18.08 4.43 -2.34
N TYR A 117 -18.69 5.49 -2.87
CA TYR A 117 -18.30 6.87 -2.56
C TYR A 117 -19.08 7.46 -1.38
N ARG A 118 -20.31 7.02 -1.16
CA ARG A 118 -21.17 7.55 -0.10
C ARG A 118 -20.94 6.87 1.24
N GLU A 119 -20.85 5.55 1.22
CA GLU A 119 -20.73 4.70 2.40
C GLU A 119 -19.60 3.65 2.19
N PRO A 120 -18.33 4.06 2.10
CA PRO A 120 -17.21 3.14 1.82
C PRO A 120 -17.08 2.03 2.86
N GLU A 121 -17.51 2.26 4.11
CA GLU A 121 -17.51 1.23 5.15
C GLU A 121 -18.49 0.08 4.86
N ALA A 122 -19.56 0.36 4.12
CA ALA A 122 -20.49 -0.66 3.64
C ALA A 122 -20.01 -1.36 2.36
N PHE A 123 -18.84 -0.95 1.83
CA PHE A 123 -18.30 -1.53 0.61
C PHE A 123 -17.95 -3.00 0.79
N CYS A 124 -18.66 -3.86 0.10
CA CYS A 124 -18.39 -5.29 -0.01
C CYS A 124 -18.84 -5.76 -1.40
N PRO A 125 -17.92 -5.98 -2.35
CA PRO A 125 -18.28 -6.52 -3.66
C PRO A 125 -18.88 -7.92 -3.53
N PRO A 126 -19.85 -8.29 -4.36
CA PRO A 126 -20.42 -9.64 -4.35
C PRO A 126 -19.31 -10.70 -4.50
N GLY A 127 -19.26 -11.67 -3.58
CA GLY A 127 -18.23 -12.71 -3.55
C GLY A 127 -16.82 -12.23 -3.19
N GLY A 128 -16.65 -10.95 -2.81
CA GLY A 128 -15.40 -10.35 -2.38
C GLY A 128 -15.25 -10.20 -0.87
N GLU A 129 -14.25 -9.44 -0.44
CA GLU A 129 -14.04 -9.10 0.97
C GLU A 129 -14.57 -7.71 1.31
N SER A 130 -15.07 -7.54 2.56
CA SER A 130 -15.40 -6.21 3.07
C SER A 130 -14.12 -5.41 3.37
N LEU A 131 -14.23 -4.08 3.43
CA LEU A 131 -13.09 -3.23 3.84
C LEU A 131 -12.62 -3.58 5.25
N ASP A 132 -13.54 -3.95 6.14
CA ASP A 132 -13.18 -4.33 7.51
C ASP A 132 -12.39 -5.64 7.56
N THR A 133 -12.80 -6.66 6.80
CA THR A 133 -12.05 -7.91 6.66
C THR A 133 -10.64 -7.66 6.10
N ALA A 134 -10.54 -6.86 5.05
CA ALA A 134 -9.25 -6.49 4.47
C ALA A 134 -8.38 -5.72 5.47
N ARG A 135 -8.95 -4.76 6.20
CA ARG A 135 -8.24 -3.99 7.24
C ARG A 135 -7.69 -4.90 8.32
N GLN A 136 -8.52 -5.79 8.88
CA GLN A 136 -8.10 -6.74 9.91
C GLN A 136 -6.93 -7.61 9.43
N ARG A 137 -7.01 -8.16 8.22
CA ARG A 137 -5.94 -8.96 7.62
C ARG A 137 -4.62 -8.18 7.49
N ILE A 138 -4.70 -6.96 6.96
CA ILE A 138 -3.54 -6.11 6.70
C ILE A 138 -2.89 -5.64 8.02
N VAL A 139 -3.70 -5.21 8.99
CA VAL A 139 -3.22 -4.71 10.29
C VAL A 139 -2.60 -5.86 11.11
N ALA A 140 -3.22 -7.03 11.14
CA ALA A 140 -2.68 -8.19 11.83
C ALA A 140 -1.30 -8.64 11.29
N ALA A 141 -1.04 -8.38 10.00
CA ALA A 141 0.26 -8.65 9.39
C ALA A 141 1.28 -7.51 9.61
N TRP A 142 0.79 -6.29 9.72
CA TRP A 142 1.62 -5.08 9.87
C TRP A 142 2.32 -5.01 11.22
N GLU A 143 1.59 -5.19 12.31
CA GLU A 143 2.13 -5.02 13.67
C GLU A 143 3.36 -5.92 13.94
N PRO A 144 3.29 -7.26 13.71
CA PRO A 144 4.45 -8.11 13.87
C PRO A 144 5.60 -7.79 12.92
N LEU A 145 5.31 -7.32 11.70
CA LEU A 145 6.34 -6.92 10.74
C LEU A 145 7.15 -5.73 11.26
N ILE A 146 6.49 -4.71 11.78
CA ILE A 146 7.16 -3.51 12.28
C ILE A 146 7.95 -3.83 13.55
N GLU A 147 7.42 -4.67 14.45
CA GLU A 147 8.12 -5.11 15.65
C GLU A 147 9.39 -5.89 15.29
N ALA A 148 9.31 -6.84 14.37
CA ALA A 148 10.45 -7.65 13.93
C ALA A 148 11.56 -6.84 13.25
N HIS A 149 11.24 -5.66 12.73
CA HIS A 149 12.18 -4.81 11.97
C HIS A 149 12.34 -3.42 12.58
N ALA A 150 12.17 -3.31 13.90
CA ALA A 150 12.33 -2.04 14.62
C ALA A 150 13.72 -1.41 14.35
N GLY A 151 13.73 -0.12 14.03
CA GLY A 151 14.95 0.62 13.67
C GLY A 151 15.43 0.44 12.23
N GLY A 152 14.76 -0.38 11.42
CA GLY A 152 15.07 -0.62 10.01
C GLY A 152 14.43 0.39 9.05
N HIS A 153 14.77 0.23 7.76
CA HIS A 153 14.10 0.94 6.66
C HIS A 153 13.50 -0.09 5.69
N LEU A 154 12.19 -0.18 5.66
CA LEU A 154 11.43 -1.15 4.88
C LEU A 154 10.88 -0.54 3.60
N LEU A 155 10.93 -1.29 2.49
CA LEU A 155 10.18 -1.00 1.27
C LEU A 155 9.05 -2.02 1.15
N LEU A 156 7.79 -1.60 1.26
CA LEU A 156 6.63 -2.42 1.01
C LEU A 156 6.11 -2.17 -0.41
N VAL A 157 6.16 -3.18 -1.27
CA VAL A 157 5.64 -3.12 -2.64
C VAL A 157 4.26 -3.77 -2.66
N VAL A 158 3.23 -2.92 -2.72
CA VAL A 158 1.84 -3.32 -2.45
C VAL A 158 0.84 -2.60 -3.38
N HIS A 159 -0.40 -2.45 -2.97
CA HIS A 159 -1.52 -2.02 -3.78
C HIS A 159 -2.20 -0.76 -3.23
N GLY A 160 -3.05 -0.15 -4.05
CA GLY A 160 -3.77 1.07 -3.67
C GLY A 160 -4.70 0.89 -2.49
N GLY A 161 -5.47 -0.20 -2.44
CA GLY A 161 -6.35 -0.51 -1.32
C GLY A 161 -5.58 -0.83 -0.04
N THR A 162 -4.51 -1.62 -0.15
CA THR A 162 -3.63 -1.95 0.98
C THR A 162 -3.02 -0.69 1.61
N ILE A 163 -2.45 0.22 0.80
CA ILE A 163 -1.87 1.49 1.29
C ILE A 163 -2.94 2.35 1.97
N ARG A 164 -4.11 2.43 1.37
CA ARG A 164 -5.24 3.20 1.89
C ARG A 164 -5.64 2.76 3.30
N LEU A 165 -5.85 1.47 3.48
CA LEU A 165 -6.25 0.89 4.77
C LEU A 165 -5.15 1.02 5.83
N LEU A 166 -3.87 0.87 5.45
CA LEU A 166 -2.75 1.12 6.35
C LEU A 166 -2.67 2.57 6.79
N LEU A 167 -2.81 3.54 5.88
CA LEU A 167 -2.75 4.96 6.24
C LEU A 167 -3.92 5.37 7.14
N GLU A 168 -5.13 4.87 6.88
CA GLU A 168 -6.28 5.11 7.77
C GLU A 168 -6.04 4.57 9.18
N HIS A 169 -5.49 3.36 9.29
CA HIS A 169 -5.16 2.75 10.58
C HIS A 169 -4.08 3.53 11.30
N LEU A 170 -2.94 3.78 10.65
CA LEU A 170 -1.77 4.39 11.27
C LEU A 170 -2.02 5.86 11.66
N LEU A 171 -2.71 6.61 10.83
CA LEU A 171 -3.01 8.03 11.10
C LEU A 171 -4.31 8.22 11.91
N GLN A 172 -4.96 7.12 12.32
CA GLN A 172 -6.21 7.11 13.09
C GLN A 172 -7.28 8.02 12.46
N SER A 173 -7.34 8.02 11.13
CA SER A 173 -8.27 8.85 10.36
C SER A 173 -9.07 7.97 9.38
N PRO A 174 -10.23 7.46 9.79
CA PRO A 174 -10.99 6.47 9.01
C PRO A 174 -11.52 6.99 7.67
N HIS A 175 -11.41 8.29 7.41
CA HIS A 175 -11.86 8.88 6.16
C HIS A 175 -10.73 9.51 5.34
N LEU A 176 -9.50 9.41 5.79
CA LEU A 176 -8.34 10.03 5.13
C LEU A 176 -8.23 9.61 3.67
N ALA A 177 -8.49 8.35 3.43
CA ALA A 177 -8.38 7.75 2.11
C ALA A 177 -9.34 8.33 1.05
N ARG A 178 -10.46 8.92 1.47
CA ARG A 178 -11.38 9.62 0.55
C ARG A 178 -10.74 10.85 -0.07
N TYR A 179 -9.79 11.45 0.62
CA TYR A 179 -9.14 12.71 0.25
C TYR A 179 -7.74 12.53 -0.33
N MET A 180 -7.25 11.29 -0.37
CA MET A 180 -5.92 10.99 -0.89
C MET A 180 -6.00 10.15 -2.17
N ALA A 181 -5.44 10.68 -3.25
CA ALA A 181 -5.19 9.88 -4.43
C ALA A 181 -3.90 9.06 -4.22
N ILE A 182 -3.97 7.77 -4.49
CA ILE A 182 -2.80 6.89 -4.50
C ILE A 182 -2.60 6.40 -5.94
N PRO A 183 -2.00 7.20 -6.84
CA PRO A 183 -1.81 6.83 -8.24
C PRO A 183 -0.81 5.67 -8.39
N MET A 184 -0.69 5.10 -9.59
CA MET A 184 0.31 4.08 -9.91
C MET A 184 1.71 4.59 -9.55
N ALA A 185 2.56 3.71 -9.01
CA ALA A 185 3.90 4.00 -8.54
C ALA A 185 4.01 5.14 -7.49
N CYS A 186 2.92 5.49 -6.82
CA CYS A 186 2.96 6.43 -5.71
C CYS A 186 3.82 5.87 -4.58
N LEU A 187 4.75 6.68 -4.08
CA LEU A 187 5.60 6.37 -2.93
C LEU A 187 5.15 7.19 -1.72
N THR A 188 4.91 6.51 -0.61
CA THR A 188 4.49 7.12 0.66
C THR A 188 5.48 6.74 1.74
N ARG A 189 6.11 7.71 2.39
CA ARG A 189 7.06 7.46 3.48
C ARG A 189 6.47 7.82 4.83
N LEU A 190 6.60 6.88 5.75
CA LEU A 190 6.27 7.01 7.17
C LEU A 190 7.53 6.83 8.01
N CYS A 191 7.63 7.60 9.10
CA CYS A 191 8.51 7.31 10.23
C CYS A 191 7.66 6.83 11.41
N LEU A 192 8.04 5.71 11.99
CA LEU A 192 7.37 5.08 13.12
C LEU A 192 8.29 5.16 14.33
N TYR A 193 7.96 6.02 15.29
CA TYR A 193 8.73 6.19 16.52
C TYR A 193 8.26 5.18 17.56
N HIS A 194 9.19 4.35 18.06
CA HIS A 194 8.91 3.38 19.11
C HIS A 194 9.02 4.05 20.47
N THR A 195 7.91 4.57 20.97
CA THR A 195 7.85 5.26 22.26
C THR A 195 7.39 4.33 23.40
N PRO A 196 7.63 4.67 24.68
CA PRO A 196 7.11 3.88 25.80
C PRO A 196 5.58 3.76 25.82
N GLU A 197 4.87 4.73 25.22
CA GLU A 197 3.41 4.76 25.11
C GLU A 197 2.89 3.98 23.89
N GLY A 198 3.77 3.48 23.02
CA GLY A 198 3.45 2.75 21.80
C GLY A 198 4.06 3.35 20.54
N LEU A 199 3.60 2.89 19.41
CA LEU A 199 4.08 3.31 18.10
C LEU A 199 3.46 4.65 17.69
N TYR A 200 4.29 5.64 17.39
CA TYR A 200 3.85 6.95 16.90
C TYR A 200 4.20 7.11 15.42
N PRO A 201 3.22 7.06 14.51
CA PRO A 201 3.45 7.23 13.08
C PRO A 201 3.48 8.70 12.66
N GLN A 202 4.42 9.04 11.79
CA GLN A 202 4.52 10.35 11.14
C GLN A 202 4.61 10.17 9.64
N LEU A 203 3.68 10.76 8.89
CA LEU A 203 3.74 10.82 7.43
C LEU A 203 4.75 11.89 7.02
N LEU A 204 5.82 11.50 6.34
CA LEU A 204 6.84 12.44 5.86
C LEU A 204 6.51 12.99 4.47
N PHE A 205 6.11 12.12 3.56
CA PHE A 205 5.62 12.52 2.25
C PHE A 205 4.69 11.47 1.63
N HIS A 206 3.87 11.94 0.71
CA HIS A 206 3.04 11.13 -0.17
C HIS A 206 3.24 11.65 -1.58
N GLN A 207 4.05 10.97 -2.36
CA GLN A 207 4.58 11.47 -3.63
C GLN A 207 4.08 10.62 -4.79
N PRO A 208 3.24 11.18 -5.68
CA PRO A 208 2.98 10.59 -6.98
C PRO A 208 4.29 10.47 -7.76
N GLU A 209 4.34 9.52 -8.68
CA GLU A 209 5.46 9.44 -9.61
C GLU A 209 5.71 10.81 -10.27
N PRO A 210 6.97 11.28 -10.36
CA PRO A 210 7.28 12.48 -11.14
C PRO A 210 6.79 12.32 -12.58
N ARG A 211 5.95 13.23 -13.04
CA ARG A 211 5.59 13.27 -14.46
C ARG A 211 6.82 13.69 -15.26
N ALA A 212 7.10 12.95 -16.31
CA ALA A 212 8.15 13.27 -17.25
C ALA A 212 7.89 14.61 -17.96
#